data_740537a049def6a16f7eda049daeb5eb
#
_entry.id   740537a049def6a16f7eda049daeb5eb
#
_cell.length_a   1.000
_cell.length_b   1.000
_cell.length_c   1.000
_cell.angle_alpha   90.00
_cell.angle_beta   90.00
_cell.angle_gamma   90.00
#
_symmetry.space_group_name_H-M   'P 1'
#
loop_
_entity.id
_entity.type
_entity.pdbx_description
1 polymer ?
#
loop_
_entity_poly.entity_id
_entity_poly.type
_entity_poly.pdbx_seq_one_letter_code
_entity_poly.pdbx_strand_id
1 'polypeptide(L)'
;MDNKTNLTKQALANKLWLKTADLVALEGKDYYKAIELYEKVAKTSISNNLMRWSVKEYLLKAGICQLCTGDQVGVTTALDRYRELDPSFVQQREHQLLTDLATAVQEGDQEMFSEKVCYECLRECNGC
;
A
#
# COMPACT_ATOMS: atom_id res chain seq x y z
N MET A 1 5.22 21.21 22.50
CA MET A 1 5.65 20.57 23.70
C MET A 1 5.52 19.05 23.66
N ASP A 2 4.44 18.55 23.15
CA ASP A 2 4.23 17.11 23.11
C ASP A 2 4.40 16.49 21.73
N ASN A 3 5.07 17.22 20.83
CA ASN A 3 5.29 16.73 19.47
C ASN A 3 6.05 15.41 19.42
N LYS A 4 7.08 15.28 20.28
CA LYS A 4 7.85 14.03 20.34
C LYS A 4 7.01 12.86 20.86
N THR A 5 6.21 13.09 21.90
CA THR A 5 5.34 12.08 22.47
C THR A 5 4.26 11.67 21.46
N ASN A 6 3.66 12.65 20.78
CA ASN A 6 2.64 12.38 19.75
C ASN A 6 3.23 11.63 18.57
N LEU A 7 4.44 11.99 18.13
CA LEU A 7 5.12 11.30 17.04
C LEU A 7 5.44 9.86 17.41
N THR A 8 5.87 9.62 18.65
CA THR A 8 6.17 8.27 19.13
C THR A 8 4.90 7.41 19.19
N LYS A 9 3.81 7.99 19.71
CA LYS A 9 2.52 7.30 19.75
C LYS A 9 2.01 7.00 18.35
N GLN A 10 2.12 7.96 17.44
CA GLN A 10 1.67 7.78 16.07
C GLN A 10 2.50 6.72 15.35
N ALA A 11 3.83 6.73 15.56
CA ALA A 11 4.71 5.73 14.96
C ALA A 11 4.37 4.32 15.46
N LEU A 12 4.08 4.18 16.75
CA LEU A 12 3.69 2.89 17.32
C LEU A 12 2.35 2.41 16.77
N ALA A 13 1.37 3.32 16.70
CA ALA A 13 0.05 3.00 16.14
C ALA A 13 0.19 2.56 14.68
N ASN A 14 0.97 3.29 13.88
CA ASN A 14 1.19 2.94 12.48
C ASN A 14 1.83 1.55 12.36
N LYS A 15 2.79 1.24 13.21
CA LYS A 15 3.45 -0.06 13.20
C LYS A 15 2.47 -1.19 13.49
N LEU A 16 1.57 -0.99 14.46
CA LEU A 16 0.55 -1.98 14.80
C LEU A 16 -0.46 -2.15 13.67
N TRP A 17 -0.89 -1.05 13.06
CA TRP A 17 -1.81 -1.11 11.93
C TRP A 17 -1.19 -1.82 10.73
N LEU A 18 0.09 -1.57 10.47
CA LEU A 18 0.80 -2.24 9.38
C LEU A 18 0.92 -3.74 9.61
N LYS A 19 1.23 -4.15 10.83
CA LYS A 19 1.27 -5.57 11.18
C LYS A 19 -0.09 -6.22 11.01
N THR A 20 -1.14 -5.56 11.45
CA THR A 20 -2.51 -6.07 11.30
C THR A 20 -2.87 -6.18 9.83
N ALA A 21 -2.54 -5.16 9.03
CA ALA A 21 -2.79 -5.18 7.59
C ALA A 21 -2.07 -6.35 6.91
N ASP A 22 -0.79 -6.56 7.25
CA ASP A 22 -0.02 -7.67 6.70
C ASP A 22 -0.67 -9.02 7.04
N LEU A 23 -1.12 -9.19 8.29
CA LEU A 23 -1.75 -10.43 8.72
C LEU A 23 -3.08 -10.68 8.01
N VAL A 24 -3.96 -9.66 7.93
CA VAL A 24 -5.26 -9.85 7.29
C VAL A 24 -5.12 -10.05 5.79
N ALA A 25 -4.08 -9.48 5.16
CA ALA A 25 -3.85 -9.68 3.74
C ALA A 25 -3.29 -11.07 3.45
N LEU A 26 -2.30 -11.51 4.23
CA LEU A 26 -1.57 -12.75 3.94
C LEU A 26 -2.29 -13.99 4.47
N GLU A 27 -2.84 -13.94 5.67
CA GLU A 27 -3.47 -15.08 6.30
C GLU A 27 -4.99 -15.11 6.12
N GLY A 28 -5.65 -13.95 6.34
CA GLY A 28 -7.10 -13.85 6.24
C GLY A 28 -7.62 -13.60 4.85
N LYS A 29 -6.74 -13.17 3.94
CA LYS A 29 -7.09 -12.75 2.57
C LYS A 29 -8.20 -11.71 2.56
N ASP A 30 -8.27 -10.90 3.61
CA ASP A 30 -9.21 -9.79 3.71
C ASP A 30 -8.54 -8.54 3.15
N TYR A 31 -8.51 -8.47 1.82
CA TYR A 31 -7.82 -7.39 1.12
C TYR A 31 -8.45 -6.02 1.37
N TYR A 32 -9.77 -5.97 1.53
CA TYR A 32 -10.44 -4.69 1.80
C TYR A 32 -10.04 -4.11 3.14
N LYS A 33 -9.93 -4.95 4.16
CA LYS A 33 -9.46 -4.52 5.47
C LYS A 33 -8.01 -4.07 5.43
N ALA A 34 -7.17 -4.83 4.72
CA ALA A 34 -5.75 -4.49 4.55
C ALA A 34 -5.60 -3.14 3.84
N ILE A 35 -6.35 -2.92 2.76
CA ILE A 35 -6.35 -1.66 2.01
C ILE A 35 -6.68 -0.49 2.94
N GLU A 36 -7.74 -0.64 3.71
CA GLU A 36 -8.17 0.40 4.66
C GLU A 36 -7.04 0.77 5.62
N LEU A 37 -6.36 -0.23 6.16
CA LEU A 37 -5.28 -0.01 7.13
C LEU A 37 -4.05 0.61 6.48
N TYR A 38 -3.64 0.12 5.31
CA TYR A 38 -2.50 0.70 4.61
C TYR A 38 -2.76 2.15 4.20
N GLU A 39 -3.96 2.44 3.70
CA GLU A 39 -4.32 3.81 3.31
C GLU A 39 -4.38 4.73 4.53
N LYS A 40 -4.86 4.21 5.65
CA LYS A 40 -4.90 4.97 6.90
C LYS A 40 -3.49 5.38 7.34
N VAL A 41 -2.56 4.43 7.32
CA VAL A 41 -1.18 4.71 7.69
C VAL A 41 -0.54 5.69 6.71
N ALA A 42 -0.80 5.54 5.41
CA ALA A 42 -0.28 6.46 4.41
C ALA A 42 -0.78 7.88 4.66
N LYS A 43 -2.08 8.04 4.94
CA LYS A 43 -2.67 9.36 5.20
C LYS A 43 -2.09 10.03 6.44
N THR A 44 -1.85 9.26 7.50
CA THR A 44 -1.28 9.81 8.72
C THR A 44 0.21 10.12 8.56
N SER A 45 0.90 9.38 7.69
CA SER A 45 2.34 9.53 7.50
C SER A 45 2.71 10.65 6.54
N ILE A 46 1.83 10.98 5.58
CA ILE A 46 2.17 11.95 4.53
C ILE A 46 2.43 13.34 5.09
N SER A 47 1.78 13.70 6.17
CA SER A 47 1.94 15.01 6.79
C SER A 47 3.15 15.07 7.72
N ASN A 48 3.83 13.98 7.95
CA ASN A 48 4.97 13.88 8.85
C ASN A 48 6.27 13.76 8.05
N ASN A 49 7.16 14.72 8.19
CA ASN A 49 8.40 14.77 7.41
C ASN A 49 9.30 13.56 7.63
N LEU A 50 9.22 12.92 8.81
CA LEU A 50 10.03 11.75 9.12
C LEU A 50 9.43 10.46 8.58
N MET A 51 8.09 10.40 8.47
CA MET A 51 7.37 9.19 8.07
C MET A 51 7.03 9.16 6.59
N ARG A 52 7.01 10.31 5.93
CA ARG A 52 6.55 10.41 4.54
C ARG A 52 7.39 9.59 3.56
N TRP A 53 8.63 9.26 3.92
CA TRP A 53 9.50 8.47 3.07
C TRP A 53 8.99 7.06 2.82
N SER A 54 8.19 6.53 3.76
CA SER A 54 7.63 5.18 3.65
C SER A 54 6.24 5.16 3.02
N VAL A 55 5.65 6.32 2.76
CA VAL A 55 4.28 6.41 2.21
C VAL A 55 4.18 5.66 0.88
N LYS A 56 5.19 5.77 0.02
CA LYS A 56 5.20 5.06 -1.27
C LYS A 56 5.08 3.55 -1.10
N GLU A 57 5.68 3.00 -0.06
CA GLU A 57 5.57 1.56 0.24
C GLU A 57 4.18 1.18 0.71
N TYR A 58 3.57 2.02 1.54
CA TYR A 58 2.21 1.77 2.02
C TYR A 58 1.21 1.85 0.88
N LEU A 59 1.39 2.83 -0.03
CA LEU A 59 0.54 2.96 -1.21
C LEU A 59 0.73 1.78 -2.16
N LEU A 60 1.96 1.29 -2.30
CA LEU A 60 2.23 0.10 -3.10
C LEU A 60 1.49 -1.11 -2.54
N LYS A 61 1.60 -1.35 -1.24
CA LYS A 61 0.94 -2.48 -0.60
C LYS A 61 -0.59 -2.38 -0.73
N ALA A 62 -1.14 -1.19 -0.52
CA ALA A 62 -2.58 -0.97 -0.68
C ALA A 62 -3.00 -1.23 -2.13
N GLY A 63 -2.22 -0.75 -3.09
CA GLY A 63 -2.50 -0.96 -4.51
C GLY A 63 -2.44 -2.44 -4.90
N ILE A 64 -1.48 -3.18 -4.38
CA ILE A 64 -1.38 -4.63 -4.63
C ILE A 64 -2.61 -5.33 -4.08
N CYS A 65 -3.07 -4.96 -2.89
CA CYS A 65 -4.28 -5.54 -2.32
C CYS A 65 -5.51 -5.19 -3.17
N GLN A 66 -5.58 -3.98 -3.72
CA GLN A 66 -6.64 -3.61 -4.66
C GLN A 66 -6.65 -4.52 -5.88
N LEU A 67 -5.47 -4.78 -6.43
CA LEU A 67 -5.35 -5.69 -7.57
C LEU A 67 -5.79 -7.11 -7.21
N CYS A 68 -5.49 -7.54 -5.99
CA CYS A 68 -5.88 -8.87 -5.51
C CYS A 68 -7.40 -9.01 -5.34
N THR A 69 -8.14 -7.90 -5.15
CA THR A 69 -9.60 -7.97 -5.08
C THR A 69 -10.24 -8.28 -6.44
N GLY A 70 -9.51 -8.06 -7.53
CA GLY A 70 -10.02 -8.26 -8.89
C GLY A 70 -10.90 -7.13 -9.40
N ASP A 71 -11.04 -6.05 -8.66
CA ASP A 71 -11.86 -4.91 -9.04
C ASP A 71 -11.01 -3.87 -9.78
N GLN A 72 -11.06 -3.91 -11.11
CA GLN A 72 -10.27 -3.02 -11.96
C GLN A 72 -10.66 -1.54 -11.79
N VAL A 73 -11.95 -1.28 -11.61
CA VAL A 73 -12.43 0.09 -11.36
C VAL A 73 -11.89 0.60 -10.04
N GLY A 74 -11.90 -0.27 -9.02
CA GLY A 74 -11.34 0.05 -7.72
C GLY A 74 -9.85 0.37 -7.79
N VAL A 75 -9.10 -0.37 -8.59
CA VAL A 75 -7.67 -0.14 -8.78
C VAL A 75 -7.42 1.25 -9.41
N THR A 76 -8.13 1.56 -10.48
CA THR A 76 -7.98 2.85 -11.16
C THR A 76 -8.31 4.01 -10.23
N THR A 77 -9.40 3.88 -9.49
CA THR A 77 -9.82 4.89 -8.52
C THR A 77 -8.79 5.06 -7.42
N ALA A 78 -8.25 3.95 -6.93
CA ALA A 78 -7.23 3.98 -5.88
C ALA A 78 -5.95 4.66 -6.36
N LEU A 79 -5.50 4.38 -7.58
CA LEU A 79 -4.32 5.03 -8.13
C LEU A 79 -4.50 6.54 -8.22
N ASP A 80 -5.69 6.98 -8.64
CA ASP A 80 -5.99 8.42 -8.68
C ASP A 80 -5.93 9.03 -7.29
N ARG A 81 -6.50 8.36 -6.28
CA ARG A 81 -6.43 8.84 -4.90
C ARG A 81 -5.00 8.94 -4.40
N TYR A 82 -4.15 7.96 -4.75
CA TYR A 82 -2.77 7.94 -4.30
C TYR A 82 -1.95 9.05 -4.93
N ARG A 83 -2.21 9.37 -6.19
CA ARG A 83 -1.57 10.50 -6.86
C ARG A 83 -1.96 11.84 -6.24
N GLU A 84 -3.21 11.96 -5.81
CA GLU A 84 -3.68 13.16 -5.11
C GLU A 84 -3.09 13.26 -3.71
N LEU A 85 -3.00 12.14 -3.02
CA LEU A 85 -2.45 12.10 -1.65
C LEU A 85 -0.97 12.46 -1.65
N ASP A 86 -0.22 11.92 -2.60
CA ASP A 86 1.23 12.17 -2.72
C ASP A 86 1.58 12.38 -4.19
N PRO A 87 1.60 13.64 -4.66
CA PRO A 87 1.94 13.90 -6.06
C PRO A 87 3.32 13.39 -6.48
N SER A 88 4.26 13.28 -5.54
CA SER A 88 5.60 12.76 -5.84
C SER A 88 5.58 11.25 -6.10
N PHE A 89 4.52 10.56 -5.71
CA PHE A 89 4.37 9.12 -5.92
C PHE A 89 4.44 8.76 -7.40
N VAL A 90 3.94 9.63 -8.28
CA VAL A 90 3.94 9.41 -9.73
C VAL A 90 5.35 9.18 -10.26
N GLN A 91 6.34 9.79 -9.64
CA GLN A 91 7.75 9.68 -10.06
C GLN A 91 8.47 8.49 -9.43
N GLN A 92 7.79 7.77 -8.54
CA GLN A 92 8.41 6.64 -7.82
C GLN A 92 8.24 5.35 -8.61
N ARG A 93 9.22 4.44 -8.43
CA ARG A 93 9.18 3.11 -9.05
C ARG A 93 7.98 2.30 -8.59
N GLU A 94 7.53 2.54 -7.37
CA GLU A 94 6.35 1.87 -6.81
C GLU A 94 5.10 2.19 -7.63
N HIS A 95 4.93 3.44 -8.05
CA HIS A 95 3.82 3.84 -8.92
C HIS A 95 3.91 3.15 -10.29
N GLN A 96 5.11 3.13 -10.86
CA GLN A 96 5.32 2.46 -12.15
C GLN A 96 4.99 0.98 -12.05
N LEU A 97 5.41 0.33 -10.98
CA LEU A 97 5.11 -1.07 -10.74
C LEU A 97 3.61 -1.31 -10.67
N LEU A 98 2.89 -0.50 -9.89
CA LEU A 98 1.43 -0.64 -9.77
C LEU A 98 0.73 -0.44 -11.11
N THR A 99 1.18 0.54 -11.90
CA THR A 99 0.60 0.81 -13.21
C THR A 99 0.82 -0.37 -14.15
N ASP A 100 2.04 -0.92 -14.17
CA ASP A 100 2.37 -2.07 -15.00
C ASP A 100 1.57 -3.31 -14.60
N LEU A 101 1.41 -3.53 -13.30
CA LEU A 101 0.63 -4.66 -12.79
C LEU A 101 -0.85 -4.51 -13.11
N ALA A 102 -1.39 -3.31 -13.00
CA ALA A 102 -2.78 -3.05 -13.37
C ALA A 102 -3.02 -3.34 -14.85
N THR A 103 -2.07 -2.98 -15.70
CA THR A 103 -2.13 -3.27 -17.13
C THR A 103 -2.09 -4.78 -17.37
N ALA A 104 -1.20 -5.50 -16.68
CA ALA A 104 -1.09 -6.95 -16.81
C ALA A 104 -2.39 -7.64 -16.42
N VAL A 105 -3.02 -7.21 -15.34
CA VAL A 105 -4.30 -7.77 -14.89
C VAL A 105 -5.39 -7.52 -15.93
N GLN A 106 -5.43 -6.31 -16.52
CA GLN A 106 -6.39 -5.99 -17.57
C GLN A 106 -6.23 -6.86 -18.81
N GLU A 107 -4.98 -7.28 -19.08
CA GLU A 107 -4.70 -8.16 -20.24
C GLU A 107 -5.00 -9.63 -19.97
N GLY A 108 -5.47 -9.96 -18.76
CA GLY A 108 -5.90 -11.30 -18.43
C GLY A 108 -4.85 -12.20 -17.80
N ASP A 109 -3.71 -11.64 -17.42
CA ASP A 109 -2.60 -12.41 -16.83
C ASP A 109 -2.70 -12.45 -15.30
N GLN A 110 -3.88 -12.82 -14.82
CA GLN A 110 -4.21 -12.78 -13.40
C GLN A 110 -3.48 -13.82 -12.56
N GLU A 111 -3.24 -15.00 -13.12
CA GLU A 111 -2.55 -16.06 -12.38
C GLU A 111 -1.09 -15.68 -12.10
N MET A 112 -0.40 -15.19 -13.10
CA MET A 112 0.99 -14.76 -12.95
C MET A 112 1.09 -13.59 -11.98
N PHE A 113 0.10 -12.71 -12.01
CA PHE A 113 0.01 -11.60 -11.08
C PHE A 113 -0.16 -12.08 -9.64
N SER A 114 -1.13 -12.98 -9.39
CA SER A 114 -1.41 -13.46 -8.04
C SER A 114 -0.23 -14.17 -7.40
N GLU A 115 0.45 -15.01 -8.16
CA GLU A 115 1.58 -15.78 -7.64
C GLU A 115 2.81 -14.93 -7.44
N LYS A 116 3.14 -14.08 -8.41
CA LYS A 116 4.40 -13.36 -8.41
C LYS A 116 4.37 -12.10 -7.56
N VAL A 117 3.28 -11.35 -7.60
CA VAL A 117 3.27 -10.01 -7.03
C VAL A 117 2.85 -10.00 -5.58
N CYS A 118 1.78 -10.70 -5.22
CA CYS A 118 1.34 -10.75 -3.84
C CYS A 118 2.40 -11.40 -2.94
N TYR A 119 3.11 -12.37 -3.48
CA TYR A 119 4.14 -13.07 -2.72
C TYR A 119 5.46 -12.31 -2.72
N GLU A 120 6.00 -11.95 -3.87
CA GLU A 120 7.31 -11.33 -3.97
C GLU A 120 7.35 -9.88 -3.48
N CYS A 121 6.36 -9.06 -3.84
CA CYS A 121 6.37 -7.66 -3.46
C CYS A 121 6.13 -7.48 -1.96
N LEU A 122 5.17 -8.22 -1.38
CA LEU A 122 4.94 -8.15 0.05
C LEU A 122 6.12 -8.72 0.83
N ARG A 123 6.72 -9.78 0.29
CA ARG A 123 7.90 -10.40 0.89
C ARG A 123 9.10 -9.46 0.87
N GLU A 124 9.37 -8.79 -0.25
CA GLU A 124 10.47 -7.85 -0.36
C GLU A 124 10.31 -6.66 0.59
N CYS A 125 9.10 -6.13 0.68
CA CYS A 125 8.83 -5.02 1.59
C CYS A 125 9.00 -5.44 3.06
N ASN A 126 8.70 -6.69 3.38
CA ASN A 126 8.89 -7.21 4.73
C ASN A 126 10.33 -7.67 5.00
N GLY A 127 11.06 -8.00 3.96
CA GLY A 127 12.43 -8.49 4.07
C GLY A 127 13.50 -7.39 4.13
N CYS A 128 13.09 -6.17 3.85
CA CYS A 128 14.00 -5.02 3.99
C CYS A 128 14.09 -4.54 5.43
#